data_0c564c79c77aa363b0a69d0f96323a13
#
_entry.id   0c564c79c77aa363b0a69d0f96323a13
#
_cell.length_a   1.000
_cell.length_b   1.000
_cell.length_c   1.000
_cell.angle_alpha   90.00
_cell.angle_beta   90.00
_cell.angle_gamma   90.00
#
_symmetry.space_group_name_H-M   'P 1'
#
loop_
_entity.id
_entity.type
_entity.pdbx_description
1 polymer ?
#
loop_
_entity_poly.entity_id
_entity_poly.type
_entity_poly.pdbx_seq_one_letter_code
_entity_poly.pdbx_strand_id
1 'polypeptide(L)'
;MPKPPSDVLWQRKDVMLVAAGSGPCLRELYYRAVEQGKLQQLMFCLTTDDDYTMGTAEEKITRVIKQAAAVHGVQVVVLYLNCLDILTRLDFDYLESSLSEATGVMVRYFFRGPLGKMDIRHFKPVYEFMAELPEENGCISHNLYQLPPLATDVAGVIDTLPANEAKVLVAPSGCRACLRDGDLLEQTQGVYVLETKKQDFIYGIEDNCVKQCSELMSDGKYKSLNLISSAVAAFIGFDGNWVANSMENSLKTRSFDMDGFNDAVYGVSCAQELLAAEEQELYIKPAREILILGYSPILCGEKEQYAECLAYIRSLGYEPRFVGEKAGGRPALCWVVSTAGIAAARVLNEKYAVPLLLSCPVGEHAMKMWRKNVQELCNSENNEIRRLCIHNYSIEETDKRKLLFIGDPMQTMGLAHALWHEGFHHVQLATLCTDVASRKLYRKAPGADKWLIIVDSLTALQDLWEDADIVFADTLLADIMSSVGAETKKHIPLPWGVISGRSACTAGSGVLGKNIAEQLKLLVK
;
A
#
# COMPACT_ATOMS: atom_id res chain seq x y z
N MET A 1 -5.84 22.13 19.52
CA MET A 1 -5.82 22.29 18.05
C MET A 1 -7.26 22.36 17.56
N PRO A 2 -7.58 23.13 16.50
CA PRO A 2 -8.92 23.11 15.92
C PRO A 2 -9.25 21.69 15.43
N LYS A 3 -10.52 21.29 15.56
CA LYS A 3 -10.99 19.99 15.09
C LYS A 3 -10.85 19.93 13.56
N PRO A 4 -10.46 18.77 12.98
CA PRO A 4 -10.50 18.58 11.54
C PRO A 4 -11.90 18.81 10.97
N PRO A 5 -12.02 19.31 9.73
CA PRO A 5 -13.34 19.58 9.14
C PRO A 5 -14.26 18.35 9.08
N SER A 6 -13.73 17.18 8.80
CA SER A 6 -14.50 15.93 8.82
C SER A 6 -15.17 15.65 10.16
N ASP A 7 -14.44 15.89 11.27
CA ASP A 7 -14.97 15.67 12.62
C ASP A 7 -16.12 16.61 12.96
N VAL A 8 -16.11 17.81 12.38
CA VAL A 8 -17.19 18.79 12.55
C VAL A 8 -18.41 18.37 11.71
N LEU A 9 -18.20 17.95 10.46
CA LEU A 9 -19.26 17.50 9.57
C LEU A 9 -19.95 16.24 10.11
N TRP A 10 -19.21 15.28 10.67
CA TRP A 10 -19.77 14.07 11.28
C TRP A 10 -20.51 14.28 12.62
N GLN A 11 -20.54 15.51 13.14
CA GLN A 11 -21.41 15.81 14.27
C GLN A 11 -22.89 15.70 13.89
N ARG A 12 -23.23 15.96 12.62
CA ARG A 12 -24.56 15.75 12.08
C ARG A 12 -24.75 14.29 11.66
N LYS A 13 -25.92 13.73 11.99
CA LYS A 13 -26.25 12.32 11.71
C LYS A 13 -26.82 12.09 10.32
N ASP A 14 -27.23 13.15 9.63
CA ASP A 14 -27.87 13.15 8.31
C ASP A 14 -26.91 13.55 7.17
N VAL A 15 -25.64 13.81 7.48
CA VAL A 15 -24.61 14.19 6.51
C VAL A 15 -23.81 12.97 6.07
N MET A 16 -23.78 12.73 4.76
CA MET A 16 -22.90 11.76 4.11
C MET A 16 -21.69 12.48 3.50
N LEU A 17 -20.48 12.12 3.90
CA LEU A 17 -19.27 12.58 3.23
C LEU A 17 -18.96 11.69 2.02
N VAL A 18 -18.82 12.26 0.85
CA VAL A 18 -18.28 11.62 -0.33
C VAL A 18 -16.89 12.18 -0.57
N ALA A 19 -15.87 11.45 -0.19
CA ALA A 19 -14.49 11.89 -0.38
C ALA A 19 -13.98 11.44 -1.75
N ALA A 20 -13.60 12.40 -2.59
CA ALA A 20 -12.96 12.13 -3.87
C ALA A 20 -11.44 12.29 -3.78
N GLY A 21 -10.68 11.55 -4.58
CA GLY A 21 -9.26 11.74 -4.77
C GLY A 21 -8.38 10.51 -4.77
N SER A 22 -7.08 10.74 -4.64
CA SER A 22 -6.05 9.70 -4.60
C SER A 22 -5.99 8.97 -3.25
N GLY A 23 -5.43 7.76 -3.29
CA GLY A 23 -5.35 6.85 -2.14
C GLY A 23 -4.89 7.48 -0.82
N PRO A 24 -3.74 8.20 -0.76
CA PRO A 24 -3.26 8.75 0.51
C PRO A 24 -4.25 9.69 1.20
N CYS A 25 -4.93 10.51 0.40
CA CYS A 25 -5.93 11.45 0.91
C CYS A 25 -7.17 10.75 1.47
N LEU A 26 -7.61 9.67 0.84
CA LEU A 26 -8.77 8.91 1.27
C LEU A 26 -8.46 8.05 2.49
N ARG A 27 -7.25 7.51 2.55
CA ARG A 27 -6.80 6.59 3.58
C ARG A 27 -6.77 7.24 4.98
N GLU A 28 -6.26 8.46 5.08
CA GLU A 28 -6.27 9.20 6.35
C GLU A 28 -7.71 9.44 6.85
N LEU A 29 -8.61 9.82 5.93
CA LEU A 29 -10.00 10.04 6.27
C LEU A 29 -10.72 8.75 6.66
N TYR A 30 -10.40 7.64 5.99
CA TYR A 30 -10.94 6.33 6.31
C TYR A 30 -10.60 5.90 7.74
N TYR A 31 -9.32 5.93 8.13
CA TYR A 31 -8.92 5.56 9.48
C TYR A 31 -9.55 6.45 10.54
N ARG A 32 -9.65 7.75 10.27
CA ARG A 32 -10.35 8.68 11.15
C ARG A 32 -11.83 8.31 11.32
N ALA A 33 -12.48 7.89 10.25
CA ALA A 33 -13.86 7.42 10.31
C ALA A 33 -14.00 6.11 11.10
N VAL A 34 -13.05 5.18 10.95
CA VAL A 34 -13.00 3.94 11.76
C VAL A 34 -12.86 4.27 13.24
N GLU A 35 -11.87 5.09 13.60
CA GLU A 35 -11.60 5.47 15.00
C GLU A 35 -12.79 6.16 15.68
N GLN A 36 -13.57 6.91 14.93
CA GLN A 36 -14.74 7.63 15.44
C GLN A 36 -16.05 6.86 15.29
N GLY A 37 -16.04 5.65 14.72
CA GLY A 37 -17.25 4.90 14.43
C GLY A 37 -18.18 5.61 13.45
N LYS A 38 -17.61 6.23 12.40
CA LYS A 38 -18.30 7.06 11.40
C LYS A 38 -18.28 6.51 9.97
N LEU A 39 -17.89 5.25 9.79
CA LEU A 39 -17.86 4.63 8.46
C LEU A 39 -19.22 4.67 7.75
N GLN A 40 -20.33 4.58 8.50
CA GLN A 40 -21.68 4.71 7.93
C GLN A 40 -21.96 6.07 7.30
N GLN A 41 -21.18 7.10 7.61
CA GLN A 41 -21.29 8.46 7.08
C GLN A 41 -20.18 8.81 6.06
N LEU A 42 -19.46 7.82 5.53
CA LEU A 42 -18.36 8.02 4.60
C LEU A 42 -18.48 7.11 3.38
N MET A 43 -18.38 7.69 2.21
CA MET A 43 -18.15 6.99 0.94
C MET A 43 -16.94 7.60 0.22
N PHE A 44 -16.26 6.80 -0.61
CA PHE A 44 -15.12 7.31 -1.38
C PHE A 44 -15.38 7.22 -2.86
N CYS A 45 -14.76 8.16 -3.58
CA CYS A 45 -14.53 8.10 -5.00
C CYS A 45 -13.01 8.05 -5.23
N LEU A 46 -12.44 6.85 -5.29
CA LEU A 46 -11.03 6.69 -5.65
C LEU A 46 -10.87 7.06 -7.11
N THR A 47 -10.18 8.16 -7.37
CA THR A 47 -9.81 8.61 -8.71
C THR A 47 -8.39 8.17 -9.04
N THR A 48 -8.12 7.94 -10.33
CA THR A 48 -6.82 7.55 -10.87
C THR A 48 -6.29 8.65 -11.78
N ASP A 49 -5.02 8.56 -12.19
CA ASP A 49 -4.45 9.47 -13.18
C ASP A 49 -5.23 9.42 -14.50
N ASP A 50 -5.62 8.23 -14.94
CA ASP A 50 -6.47 8.03 -16.14
C ASP A 50 -7.80 8.79 -16.03
N ASP A 51 -8.43 8.82 -14.85
CA ASP A 51 -9.71 9.52 -14.67
C ASP A 51 -9.58 11.03 -14.90
N TYR A 52 -8.49 11.61 -14.42
CA TYR A 52 -8.24 13.04 -14.64
C TYR A 52 -7.80 13.32 -16.08
N THR A 53 -6.94 12.48 -16.64
CA THR A 53 -6.42 12.64 -18.01
C THR A 53 -7.50 12.44 -19.06
N MET A 54 -8.36 11.44 -18.87
CA MET A 54 -9.46 11.09 -19.80
C MET A 54 -10.74 11.88 -19.52
N GLY A 55 -10.79 12.68 -18.44
CA GLY A 55 -11.96 13.47 -18.06
C GLY A 55 -13.11 12.65 -17.48
N THR A 56 -12.86 11.42 -16.99
CA THR A 56 -13.90 10.54 -16.43
C THR A 56 -14.11 10.72 -14.92
N ALA A 57 -13.30 11.55 -14.25
CA ALA A 57 -13.39 11.81 -12.82
C ALA A 57 -14.76 12.35 -12.41
N GLU A 58 -15.34 13.30 -13.19
CA GLU A 58 -16.66 13.86 -12.94
C GLU A 58 -17.76 12.80 -12.97
N GLU A 59 -17.69 11.89 -13.94
CA GLU A 59 -18.66 10.80 -14.09
C GLU A 59 -18.61 9.82 -12.91
N LYS A 60 -17.40 9.48 -12.45
CA LYS A 60 -17.19 8.68 -11.25
C LYS A 60 -17.75 9.36 -9.99
N ILE A 61 -17.41 10.62 -9.78
CA ILE A 61 -17.90 11.43 -8.65
C ILE A 61 -19.42 11.48 -8.66
N THR A 62 -20.02 11.78 -9.82
CA THR A 62 -21.48 11.82 -10.01
C THR A 62 -22.14 10.51 -9.61
N ARG A 63 -21.55 9.37 -10.01
CA ARG A 63 -22.09 8.04 -9.68
C ARG A 63 -22.08 7.80 -8.18
N VAL A 64 -20.97 8.10 -7.50
CA VAL A 64 -20.85 7.90 -6.05
C VAL A 64 -21.78 8.84 -5.28
N ILE A 65 -21.95 10.09 -5.71
CA ILE A 65 -22.92 11.03 -5.10
C ILE A 65 -24.34 10.51 -5.21
N LYS A 66 -24.74 9.98 -6.37
CA LYS A 66 -26.08 9.39 -6.57
C LYS A 66 -26.30 8.18 -5.66
N GLN A 67 -25.27 7.34 -5.49
CA GLN A 67 -25.32 6.22 -4.55
C GLN A 67 -25.44 6.70 -3.10
N ALA A 68 -24.67 7.71 -2.72
CA ALA A 68 -24.70 8.31 -1.38
C ALA A 68 -26.07 8.94 -1.06
N ALA A 69 -26.65 9.67 -2.01
CA ALA A 69 -27.96 10.28 -1.86
C ALA A 69 -29.12 9.26 -1.73
N ALA A 70 -28.93 8.05 -2.26
CA ALA A 70 -29.91 6.97 -2.15
C ALA A 70 -29.88 6.24 -0.79
N VAL A 71 -28.88 6.50 0.06
CA VAL A 71 -28.76 5.89 1.39
C VAL A 71 -29.84 6.46 2.32
N HIS A 72 -30.55 5.58 3.00
CA HIS A 72 -31.61 5.98 3.93
C HIS A 72 -31.09 6.88 5.05
N GLY A 73 -31.79 7.97 5.30
CA GLY A 73 -31.45 8.96 6.34
C GLY A 73 -30.50 10.06 5.90
N VAL A 74 -29.98 10.03 4.68
CA VAL A 74 -29.16 11.11 4.10
C VAL A 74 -30.05 12.28 3.72
N GLN A 75 -29.74 13.48 4.20
CA GLN A 75 -30.36 14.74 3.81
C GLN A 75 -29.37 15.66 3.10
N VAL A 76 -28.09 15.51 3.41
CA VAL A 76 -27.01 16.31 2.82
C VAL A 76 -25.88 15.38 2.38
N VAL A 77 -25.45 15.48 1.14
CA VAL A 77 -24.21 14.89 0.64
C VAL A 77 -23.15 15.99 0.55
N VAL A 78 -22.05 15.83 1.25
CA VAL A 78 -20.91 16.74 1.16
C VAL A 78 -19.80 16.08 0.33
N LEU A 79 -19.60 16.60 -0.87
CA LEU A 79 -18.45 16.24 -1.72
C LEU A 79 -17.19 16.84 -1.11
N TYR A 80 -16.35 15.99 -0.53
CA TYR A 80 -15.17 16.38 0.25
C TYR A 80 -13.92 16.28 -0.63
N LEU A 81 -13.55 17.40 -1.25
CA LEU A 81 -12.59 17.53 -2.34
C LEU A 81 -11.15 17.70 -1.84
N ASN A 82 -10.20 17.20 -2.60
CA ASN A 82 -8.77 17.32 -2.33
C ASN A 82 -8.06 18.33 -3.26
N CYS A 83 -6.71 18.35 -3.19
CA CYS A 83 -5.91 19.28 -3.98
C CYS A 83 -5.97 19.02 -5.48
N LEU A 84 -6.08 17.76 -5.93
CA LEU A 84 -6.17 17.43 -7.35
C LEU A 84 -7.47 17.93 -7.97
N ASP A 85 -8.58 17.78 -7.27
CA ASP A 85 -9.88 18.24 -7.75
C ASP A 85 -9.90 19.75 -8.01
N ILE A 86 -9.13 20.52 -7.20
CA ILE A 86 -8.97 21.97 -7.40
C ILE A 86 -8.15 22.27 -8.66
N LEU A 87 -7.10 21.48 -8.90
CA LEU A 87 -6.21 21.68 -10.06
C LEU A 87 -6.90 21.32 -11.38
N THR A 88 -7.79 20.32 -11.37
CA THR A 88 -8.52 19.85 -12.56
C THR A 88 -9.61 20.81 -13.03
N ARG A 89 -9.97 21.81 -12.23
CA ARG A 89 -10.98 22.84 -12.55
C ARG A 89 -12.35 22.26 -12.92
N LEU A 90 -12.78 21.20 -12.25
CA LEU A 90 -14.15 20.71 -12.37
C LEU A 90 -15.14 21.82 -11.99
N ASP A 91 -16.27 21.87 -12.69
CA ASP A 91 -17.34 22.85 -12.38
C ASP A 91 -18.19 22.34 -11.21
N PHE A 92 -17.69 22.62 -9.99
CA PHE A 92 -18.35 22.16 -8.77
C PHE A 92 -19.68 22.85 -8.52
N ASP A 93 -19.85 24.11 -8.96
CA ASP A 93 -21.11 24.84 -8.82
C ASP A 93 -22.21 24.20 -9.68
N TYR A 94 -21.86 23.78 -10.89
CA TYR A 94 -22.76 23.02 -11.76
C TYR A 94 -23.08 21.64 -11.18
N LEU A 95 -22.07 20.91 -10.71
CA LEU A 95 -22.27 19.61 -10.08
C LEU A 95 -23.16 19.69 -8.85
N GLU A 96 -22.95 20.67 -7.98
CA GLU A 96 -23.75 20.89 -6.78
C GLU A 96 -25.24 21.10 -7.13
N SER A 97 -25.52 21.99 -8.08
CA SER A 97 -26.89 22.31 -8.47
C SER A 97 -27.57 21.17 -9.21
N SER A 98 -26.91 20.61 -10.23
CA SER A 98 -27.47 19.55 -11.06
C SER A 98 -27.74 18.26 -10.28
N LEU A 99 -26.80 17.89 -9.36
CA LEU A 99 -26.96 16.70 -8.55
C LEU A 99 -27.96 16.87 -7.42
N SER A 100 -28.09 18.06 -6.84
CA SER A 100 -29.15 18.34 -5.87
C SER A 100 -30.54 18.19 -6.51
N GLU A 101 -30.72 18.72 -7.72
CA GLU A 101 -31.98 18.57 -8.48
C GLU A 101 -32.24 17.11 -8.85
N ALA A 102 -31.22 16.39 -9.38
CA ALA A 102 -31.37 15.03 -9.84
C ALA A 102 -31.62 14.01 -8.72
N THR A 103 -31.13 14.26 -7.51
CA THR A 103 -31.25 13.33 -6.37
C THR A 103 -32.32 13.68 -5.38
N GLY A 104 -32.78 14.94 -5.35
CA GLY A 104 -33.70 15.47 -4.33
C GLY A 104 -33.06 15.63 -2.95
N VAL A 105 -31.76 15.42 -2.83
CA VAL A 105 -30.95 15.58 -1.61
C VAL A 105 -30.00 16.76 -1.80
N MET A 106 -29.79 17.57 -0.77
CA MET A 106 -28.86 18.70 -0.87
C MET A 106 -27.43 18.18 -1.09
N VAL A 107 -26.82 18.54 -2.20
CA VAL A 107 -25.40 18.28 -2.50
C VAL A 107 -24.63 19.55 -2.32
N ARG A 108 -23.53 19.50 -1.59
CA ARG A 108 -22.60 20.63 -1.34
C ARG A 108 -21.18 20.15 -1.51
N TYR A 109 -20.27 20.99 -2.01
CA TYR A 109 -18.85 20.69 -2.02
C TYR A 109 -18.11 21.41 -0.88
N PHE A 110 -17.05 20.77 -0.38
CA PHE A 110 -16.17 21.32 0.64
C PHE A 110 -14.72 21.01 0.29
N PHE A 111 -13.91 22.05 0.12
CA PHE A 111 -12.48 21.88 -0.16
C PHE A 111 -11.69 21.60 1.10
N ARG A 112 -10.88 20.53 1.05
CA ARG A 112 -9.90 20.16 2.05
C ARG A 112 -8.47 20.28 1.50
N GLY A 113 -7.52 20.22 2.41
CA GLY A 113 -6.10 20.22 2.04
C GLY A 113 -5.52 21.62 1.83
N PRO A 114 -4.20 21.67 1.59
CA PRO A 114 -3.47 22.93 1.54
C PRO A 114 -3.86 23.81 0.35
N LEU A 115 -4.08 23.24 -0.83
CA LEU A 115 -4.48 24.03 -2.01
C LEU A 115 -5.89 24.61 -1.87
N GLY A 116 -6.80 23.91 -1.19
CA GLY A 116 -8.12 24.44 -0.89
C GLY A 116 -8.06 25.74 -0.06
N LYS A 117 -7.15 25.81 0.90
CA LYS A 117 -6.93 27.03 1.71
C LYS A 117 -6.31 28.18 0.91
N MET A 118 -5.69 27.91 -0.22
CA MET A 118 -5.11 28.90 -1.12
C MET A 118 -6.13 29.47 -2.12
N ASP A 119 -7.26 28.81 -2.31
CA ASP A 119 -8.34 29.27 -3.17
C ASP A 119 -9.30 30.18 -2.38
N ILE A 120 -9.03 31.49 -2.44
CA ILE A 120 -9.79 32.50 -1.69
C ILE A 120 -11.28 32.56 -2.10
N ARG A 121 -11.63 32.10 -3.31
CA ARG A 121 -13.00 32.16 -3.83
C ARG A 121 -13.89 31.06 -3.29
N HIS A 122 -13.32 29.87 -3.10
CA HIS A 122 -14.07 28.67 -2.74
C HIS A 122 -13.75 28.16 -1.32
N PHE A 123 -12.69 28.70 -0.69
CA PHE A 123 -12.38 28.33 0.69
C PHE A 123 -13.41 28.90 1.66
N LYS A 124 -14.01 28.01 2.45
CA LYS A 124 -14.97 28.34 3.49
C LYS A 124 -14.57 27.64 4.79
N PRO A 125 -14.47 28.33 5.92
CA PRO A 125 -14.30 27.69 7.22
C PRO A 125 -15.44 26.71 7.49
N VAL A 126 -15.14 25.54 8.07
CA VAL A 126 -16.12 24.46 8.25
C VAL A 126 -17.34 24.88 9.09
N TYR A 127 -17.17 25.76 10.07
CA TYR A 127 -18.30 26.23 10.88
C TYR A 127 -19.23 27.18 10.12
N GLU A 128 -18.70 27.98 9.21
CA GLU A 128 -19.52 28.81 8.31
C GLU A 128 -20.26 27.92 7.31
N PHE A 129 -19.59 26.93 6.76
CA PHE A 129 -20.19 25.92 5.90
C PHE A 129 -21.35 25.18 6.61
N MET A 130 -21.14 24.73 7.85
CA MET A 130 -22.17 24.07 8.65
C MET A 130 -23.41 24.93 8.90
N ALA A 131 -23.21 26.27 9.08
CA ALA A 131 -24.32 27.20 9.32
C ALA A 131 -25.22 27.41 8.09
N GLU A 132 -24.74 27.08 6.89
CA GLU A 132 -25.52 27.17 5.64
C GLU A 132 -26.32 25.89 5.36
N LEU A 133 -26.06 24.79 6.08
CA LEU A 133 -26.81 23.56 5.90
C LEU A 133 -28.21 23.67 6.54
N PRO A 134 -29.23 22.98 6.01
CA PRO A 134 -30.56 22.96 6.60
C PRO A 134 -30.54 22.38 8.01
N GLU A 135 -31.63 22.49 8.74
CA GLU A 135 -31.79 21.84 10.04
C GLU A 135 -31.60 20.31 9.89
N GLU A 136 -30.95 19.70 10.89
CA GLU A 136 -30.73 18.25 10.90
C GLU A 136 -32.07 17.51 10.91
N ASN A 137 -32.30 16.65 9.89
CA ASN A 137 -33.53 15.91 9.77
C ASN A 137 -33.24 14.51 9.16
N GLY A 138 -32.64 13.64 9.92
CA GLY A 138 -32.32 12.30 9.50
C GLY A 138 -31.26 11.63 10.35
N CYS A 139 -31.08 10.33 10.15
CA CYS A 139 -30.02 9.57 10.79
C CYS A 139 -29.58 8.43 9.86
N ILE A 140 -28.33 8.48 9.44
CA ILE A 140 -27.70 7.45 8.65
C ILE A 140 -27.32 6.33 9.60
N SER A 141 -28.00 5.18 9.52
CA SER A 141 -27.74 4.00 10.35
C SER A 141 -26.99 2.90 9.61
N HIS A 142 -26.97 2.95 8.28
CA HIS A 142 -26.36 1.95 7.43
C HIS A 142 -25.80 2.60 6.16
N ASN A 143 -24.76 2.01 5.57
CA ASN A 143 -24.11 2.51 4.35
C ASN A 143 -23.80 1.36 3.38
N LEU A 144 -23.52 1.71 2.13
CA LEU A 144 -22.86 0.84 1.17
C LEU A 144 -21.35 0.88 1.48
N TYR A 145 -20.90 -0.05 2.31
CA TYR A 145 -19.48 -0.15 2.65
C TYR A 145 -18.62 -0.44 1.42
N GLN A 146 -17.40 0.06 1.44
CA GLN A 146 -16.43 -0.11 0.36
C GLN A 146 -15.17 -0.77 0.91
N LEU A 147 -14.36 -1.38 0.02
CA LEU A 147 -13.04 -1.85 0.41
C LEU A 147 -12.21 -0.68 0.97
N PRO A 148 -11.38 -0.91 2.00
CA PRO A 148 -10.53 0.14 2.53
C PRO A 148 -9.56 0.63 1.45
N PRO A 149 -9.25 1.93 1.38
CA PRO A 149 -8.16 2.41 0.54
C PRO A 149 -6.85 1.75 0.97
N LEU A 150 -6.12 1.17 0.01
CA LEU A 150 -4.84 0.49 0.28
C LEU A 150 -3.71 1.50 0.52
N ALA A 151 -2.67 1.08 1.25
CA ALA A 151 -1.42 1.84 1.35
C ALA A 151 -0.82 2.04 -0.05
N THR A 152 -0.26 3.22 -0.31
CA THR A 152 0.13 3.62 -1.66
C THR A 152 1.60 3.40 -1.96
N ASP A 153 1.95 3.47 -3.24
CA ASP A 153 3.30 3.40 -3.77
C ASP A 153 4.26 4.38 -3.06
N VAL A 154 3.81 5.60 -2.76
CA VAL A 154 4.59 6.58 -1.99
C VAL A 154 5.00 6.01 -0.64
N ALA A 155 4.07 5.40 0.08
CA ALA A 155 4.35 4.76 1.37
C ALA A 155 5.29 3.56 1.20
N GLY A 156 5.09 2.75 0.16
CA GLY A 156 5.94 1.61 -0.17
C GLY A 156 7.39 2.00 -0.46
N VAL A 157 7.62 3.08 -1.23
CA VAL A 157 8.97 3.62 -1.47
C VAL A 157 9.60 4.10 -0.17
N ILE A 158 8.91 4.95 0.59
CA ILE A 158 9.44 5.52 1.84
C ILE A 158 9.86 4.42 2.82
N ASP A 159 9.04 3.38 2.94
CA ASP A 159 9.26 2.28 3.88
C ASP A 159 10.40 1.33 3.45
N THR A 160 10.70 1.27 2.15
CA THR A 160 11.79 0.45 1.59
C THR A 160 13.16 1.11 1.72
N LEU A 161 13.20 2.44 1.66
CA LEU A 161 14.47 3.19 1.65
C LEU A 161 15.18 3.16 3.01
N PRO A 162 16.53 3.08 3.03
CA PRO A 162 17.30 3.05 4.26
C PRO A 162 17.00 4.23 5.20
N ALA A 163 16.96 3.97 6.52
CA ALA A 163 16.62 4.98 7.52
C ALA A 163 17.66 6.12 7.63
N ASN A 164 18.91 5.86 7.23
CA ASN A 164 20.03 6.83 7.25
C ASN A 164 20.13 7.69 5.99
N GLU A 165 19.17 7.61 5.09
CA GLU A 165 19.06 8.44 3.90
C GLU A 165 17.94 9.49 4.05
N ALA A 166 18.13 10.67 3.45
CA ALA A 166 17.07 11.68 3.39
C ALA A 166 16.00 11.27 2.38
N LYS A 167 14.73 11.45 2.75
CA LYS A 167 13.56 11.19 1.92
C LYS A 167 12.74 12.47 1.85
N VAL A 168 12.67 13.07 0.68
CA VAL A 168 11.93 14.32 0.47
C VAL A 168 10.68 14.03 -0.35
N LEU A 169 9.52 14.16 0.30
CA LEU A 169 8.24 14.09 -0.37
C LEU A 169 7.97 15.43 -1.08
N VAL A 170 7.88 15.38 -2.39
CA VAL A 170 7.54 16.54 -3.23
C VAL A 170 6.02 16.63 -3.32
N ALA A 171 5.43 17.42 -2.41
CA ALA A 171 3.99 17.51 -2.22
C ALA A 171 3.61 18.81 -1.52
N PRO A 172 2.35 19.24 -1.60
CA PRO A 172 1.82 20.31 -0.74
C PRO A 172 2.06 20.01 0.74
N SER A 173 2.38 21.05 1.52
CA SER A 173 2.85 20.92 2.93
C SER A 173 1.94 20.10 3.86
N GLY A 174 0.65 19.93 3.52
CA GLY A 174 -0.30 19.11 4.30
C GLY A 174 -0.21 17.61 4.07
N CYS A 175 0.41 17.16 2.97
CA CYS A 175 0.42 15.74 2.59
C CYS A 175 1.21 14.84 3.56
N ARG A 176 2.13 15.41 4.36
CA ARG A 176 2.83 14.67 5.41
C ARG A 176 1.87 14.04 6.43
N ALA A 177 0.80 14.75 6.78
CA ALA A 177 -0.18 14.24 7.74
C ALA A 177 -0.86 12.96 7.24
N CYS A 178 -1.25 12.93 5.96
CA CYS A 178 -1.89 11.77 5.35
C CYS A 178 -1.02 10.51 5.41
N LEU A 179 0.28 10.65 5.12
CA LEU A 179 1.21 9.52 5.19
C LEU A 179 1.52 9.12 6.64
N ARG A 180 1.79 10.10 7.51
CA ARG A 180 2.16 9.85 8.91
C ARG A 180 1.04 9.14 9.66
N ASP A 181 -0.19 9.58 9.47
CA ASP A 181 -1.32 9.11 10.27
C ASP A 181 -1.86 7.76 9.75
N GLY A 182 -1.61 7.42 8.47
CA GLY A 182 -2.06 6.19 7.84
C GLY A 182 -1.01 5.08 7.78
N ASP A 183 0.13 5.35 7.18
CA ASP A 183 1.04 4.32 6.70
C ASP A 183 2.45 4.37 7.27
N LEU A 184 2.98 5.56 7.59
CA LEU A 184 4.33 5.67 8.09
C LEU A 184 4.43 5.30 9.57
N LEU A 185 5.37 4.43 9.90
CA LEU A 185 5.75 4.16 11.27
C LEU A 185 6.34 5.43 11.93
N GLU A 186 6.09 5.63 13.21
CA GLU A 186 6.69 6.75 13.97
C GLU A 186 8.22 6.78 13.88
N GLN A 187 8.81 5.63 13.61
CA GLN A 187 10.26 5.44 13.48
C GLN A 187 10.82 5.82 12.12
N THR A 188 10.01 6.28 11.16
CA THR A 188 10.51 6.67 9.83
C THR A 188 11.29 7.96 9.93
N GLN A 189 12.57 7.85 10.30
CA GLN A 189 13.51 8.97 10.38
C GLN A 189 13.88 9.46 8.98
N GLY A 190 14.19 10.75 8.87
CA GLY A 190 14.69 11.33 7.62
C GLY A 190 13.63 11.63 6.57
N VAL A 191 12.34 11.60 6.92
CA VAL A 191 11.25 12.01 6.00
C VAL A 191 10.96 13.49 6.17
N TYR A 192 11.06 14.20 5.05
CA TYR A 192 10.81 15.63 4.93
C TYR A 192 9.73 15.86 3.88
N VAL A 193 9.01 16.96 4.00
CA VAL A 193 8.07 17.42 2.98
C VAL A 193 8.52 18.79 2.51
N LEU A 194 8.54 18.97 1.21
CA LEU A 194 8.91 20.23 0.59
C LEU A 194 7.96 21.36 1.03
N GLU A 195 8.50 22.48 1.47
CA GLU A 195 7.69 23.67 1.74
C GLU A 195 7.34 24.34 0.42
N THR A 196 6.06 24.30 0.07
CA THR A 196 5.55 24.80 -1.21
C THR A 196 4.71 26.05 -1.03
N LYS A 197 4.82 26.97 -2.00
CA LYS A 197 4.01 28.20 -2.11
C LYS A 197 3.09 28.08 -3.32
N LYS A 198 2.04 28.91 -3.37
CA LYS A 198 1.11 28.95 -4.52
C LYS A 198 1.84 29.15 -5.86
N GLN A 199 2.89 29.93 -5.87
CA GLN A 199 3.68 30.23 -7.04
C GLN A 199 4.39 29.00 -7.61
N ASP A 200 4.84 28.08 -6.75
CA ASP A 200 5.54 26.86 -7.15
C ASP A 200 4.66 25.95 -8.02
N PHE A 201 3.34 25.96 -7.77
CA PHE A 201 2.37 25.19 -8.59
C PHE A 201 2.02 25.85 -9.93
N ILE A 202 2.45 27.10 -10.15
CA ILE A 202 2.19 27.85 -11.38
C ILE A 202 3.43 27.89 -12.26
N TYR A 203 4.62 28.07 -11.68
CA TYR A 203 5.87 28.31 -12.38
C TYR A 203 6.83 27.10 -12.41
N GLY A 204 6.49 26.04 -11.68
CA GLY A 204 7.34 24.89 -11.45
C GLY A 204 7.92 24.85 -10.04
N ILE A 205 8.11 23.66 -9.53
CA ILE A 205 8.51 23.37 -8.14
C ILE A 205 10.00 23.01 -8.04
N GLU A 206 10.66 22.80 -9.17
CA GLU A 206 12.00 22.23 -9.29
C GLU A 206 13.06 23.11 -8.64
N ASP A 207 13.09 24.41 -8.95
CA ASP A 207 14.08 25.34 -8.39
C ASP A 207 13.96 25.44 -6.85
N ASN A 208 12.73 25.47 -6.34
CA ASN A 208 12.46 25.44 -4.90
C ASN A 208 12.92 24.11 -4.28
N CYS A 209 12.71 23.00 -4.98
CA CYS A 209 13.15 21.68 -4.57
C CYS A 209 14.68 21.61 -4.47
N VAL A 210 15.43 22.02 -5.49
CA VAL A 210 16.89 22.08 -5.47
C VAL A 210 17.40 22.90 -4.29
N LYS A 211 16.80 24.09 -4.06
CA LYS A 211 17.21 24.96 -2.96
C LYS A 211 17.02 24.30 -1.59
N GLN A 212 15.81 23.80 -1.29
CA GLN A 212 15.53 23.20 0.02
C GLN A 212 16.29 21.90 0.23
N CYS A 213 16.47 21.09 -0.80
CA CYS A 213 17.30 19.88 -0.73
C CYS A 213 18.77 20.21 -0.47
N SER A 214 19.31 21.26 -1.11
CA SER A 214 20.69 21.72 -0.86
C SER A 214 20.87 22.21 0.58
N GLU A 215 19.91 22.95 1.11
CA GLU A 215 19.88 23.40 2.51
C GLU A 215 19.81 22.19 3.47
N LEU A 216 18.93 21.22 3.21
CA LEU A 216 18.79 19.99 4.01
C LEU A 216 20.09 19.17 4.07
N MET A 217 20.81 19.12 2.96
CA MET A 217 22.03 18.30 2.85
C MET A 217 23.30 19.01 3.31
N SER A 218 23.24 20.31 3.57
CA SER A 218 24.42 21.15 3.90
C SER A 218 25.09 20.78 5.23
N ASP A 219 24.37 20.18 6.17
CA ASP A 219 24.90 19.76 7.48
C ASP A 219 25.67 18.43 7.43
N GLY A 220 25.65 17.73 6.29
CA GLY A 220 26.33 16.46 6.10
C GLY A 220 25.73 15.29 6.89
N LYS A 221 24.54 15.43 7.45
CA LYS A 221 23.84 14.38 8.20
C LYS A 221 23.50 13.17 7.34
N TYR A 222 23.10 13.42 6.09
CA TYR A 222 22.72 12.39 5.13
C TYR A 222 23.75 12.31 4.00
N LYS A 223 23.96 11.09 3.47
CA LYS A 223 24.86 10.84 2.34
C LYS A 223 24.14 10.66 1.01
N SER A 224 22.86 10.44 1.07
CA SER A 224 22.00 10.22 -0.09
C SER A 224 20.68 10.94 0.09
N LEU A 225 20.11 11.40 -1.01
CA LEU A 225 18.82 12.08 -1.08
C LEU A 225 17.88 11.28 -1.98
N ASN A 226 16.66 11.08 -1.53
CA ASN A 226 15.62 10.44 -2.30
C ASN A 226 14.46 11.42 -2.48
N LEU A 227 14.19 11.82 -3.71
CA LEU A 227 13.04 12.62 -4.10
C LEU A 227 11.89 11.68 -4.39
N ILE A 228 10.74 11.90 -3.78
CA ILE A 228 9.56 11.06 -3.97
C ILE A 228 8.42 11.98 -4.38
N SER A 229 7.93 11.83 -5.59
CA SER A 229 6.80 12.64 -6.07
C SER A 229 5.49 12.17 -5.41
N SER A 230 4.47 13.02 -5.51
CA SER A 230 3.10 12.75 -5.06
C SER A 230 2.14 12.98 -6.21
N ALA A 231 0.88 12.62 -6.04
CA ALA A 231 -0.16 12.85 -7.04
C ALA A 231 -0.21 14.31 -7.56
N VAL A 232 -0.01 15.29 -6.66
CA VAL A 232 0.02 16.71 -7.06
C VAL A 232 1.28 17.04 -7.86
N ALA A 233 2.45 16.55 -7.43
CA ALA A 233 3.71 16.78 -8.13
C ALA A 233 3.69 16.13 -9.53
N ALA A 234 3.24 14.88 -9.61
CA ALA A 234 3.08 14.16 -10.88
C ALA A 234 2.12 14.92 -11.82
N PHE A 235 0.98 15.37 -11.32
CA PHE A 235 -0.02 16.08 -12.11
C PHE A 235 0.47 17.41 -12.69
N ILE A 236 1.32 18.14 -11.96
CA ILE A 236 1.91 19.40 -12.46
C ILE A 236 3.16 19.19 -13.34
N GLY A 237 3.57 17.95 -13.56
CA GLY A 237 4.71 17.60 -14.40
C GLY A 237 6.08 17.82 -13.74
N PHE A 238 6.20 17.60 -12.42
CA PHE A 238 7.48 17.69 -11.70
C PHE A 238 8.53 16.76 -12.31
N ASP A 239 9.68 17.32 -12.70
CA ASP A 239 10.82 16.57 -13.20
C ASP A 239 11.87 16.30 -12.09
N GLY A 240 11.66 15.18 -11.37
CA GLY A 240 12.58 14.76 -10.32
C GLY A 240 13.95 14.35 -10.83
N ASN A 241 14.06 13.88 -12.07
CA ASN A 241 15.35 13.53 -12.67
C ASN A 241 16.17 14.78 -12.97
N TRP A 242 15.53 15.86 -13.44
CA TRP A 242 16.22 17.14 -13.63
C TRP A 242 16.77 17.67 -12.29
N VAL A 243 15.96 17.58 -11.22
CA VAL A 243 16.41 17.99 -9.86
C VAL A 243 17.58 17.11 -9.40
N ALA A 244 17.47 15.79 -9.55
CA ALA A 244 18.53 14.85 -9.18
C ALA A 244 19.85 15.15 -9.91
N ASN A 245 19.81 15.33 -11.24
CA ASN A 245 20.96 15.67 -12.05
C ASN A 245 21.56 17.04 -11.67
N SER A 246 20.73 18.01 -11.29
CA SER A 246 21.19 19.32 -10.83
C SER A 246 21.98 19.26 -9.52
N MET A 247 21.77 18.21 -8.71
CA MET A 247 22.42 17.97 -7.42
C MET A 247 23.59 16.97 -7.47
N GLU A 248 23.80 16.23 -8.57
CA GLU A 248 24.75 15.12 -8.70
C GLU A 248 26.23 15.51 -8.39
N ASN A 249 26.61 16.76 -8.62
CA ASN A 249 27.98 17.20 -8.35
C ASN A 249 28.38 17.19 -6.86
N SER A 250 27.43 17.00 -5.97
CA SER A 250 27.65 17.05 -4.52
C SER A 250 27.13 15.83 -3.75
N LEU A 251 26.20 15.04 -4.34
CA LEU A 251 25.49 14.02 -3.57
C LEU A 251 24.80 12.97 -4.44
N LYS A 252 24.73 11.72 -3.96
CA LYS A 252 23.91 10.68 -4.59
C LYS A 252 22.43 11.02 -4.39
N THR A 253 21.77 11.40 -5.48
CA THR A 253 20.35 11.75 -5.49
C THR A 253 19.57 10.79 -6.39
N ARG A 254 18.42 10.30 -5.89
CA ARG A 254 17.49 9.43 -6.62
C ARG A 254 16.15 10.12 -6.76
N SER A 255 15.45 9.85 -7.86
CA SER A 255 14.06 10.27 -8.07
C SER A 255 13.16 9.07 -8.21
N PHE A 256 12.03 9.11 -7.51
CA PHE A 256 10.94 8.13 -7.58
C PHE A 256 9.68 8.85 -8.07
N ASP A 257 9.27 8.55 -9.30
CA ASP A 257 8.09 9.13 -9.91
C ASP A 257 6.84 8.37 -9.43
N MET A 258 6.41 8.69 -8.21
CA MET A 258 5.23 8.13 -7.58
C MET A 258 4.06 9.10 -7.70
N ASP A 259 2.86 8.55 -7.88
CA ASP A 259 1.66 9.35 -8.08
C ASP A 259 0.59 9.11 -6.99
N GLY A 260 0.80 8.12 -6.12
CA GLY A 260 -0.15 7.77 -5.06
C GLY A 260 -1.41 7.07 -5.56
N PHE A 261 -1.44 6.58 -6.81
CA PHE A 261 -2.56 5.86 -7.38
C PHE A 261 -2.37 4.34 -7.40
N ASN A 262 -1.14 3.88 -7.23
CA ASN A 262 -0.79 2.46 -7.14
C ASN A 262 -0.68 2.02 -5.68
N ASP A 263 -0.72 0.72 -5.41
CA ASP A 263 -0.55 0.22 -4.05
C ASP A 263 0.93 0.15 -3.59
N ALA A 264 1.14 -0.09 -2.30
CA ALA A 264 2.47 -0.11 -1.69
C ALA A 264 3.38 -1.20 -2.27
N VAL A 265 2.83 -2.30 -2.77
CA VAL A 265 3.63 -3.39 -3.38
C VAL A 265 4.33 -2.89 -4.64
N TYR A 266 3.67 -2.05 -5.43
CA TYR A 266 4.28 -1.41 -6.59
C TYR A 266 5.41 -0.45 -6.17
N GLY A 267 5.17 0.39 -5.15
CA GLY A 267 6.19 1.31 -4.64
C GLY A 267 7.43 0.59 -4.11
N VAL A 268 7.24 -0.49 -3.35
CA VAL A 268 8.34 -1.36 -2.88
C VAL A 268 9.10 -1.96 -4.07
N SER A 269 8.39 -2.44 -5.10
CA SER A 269 9.02 -3.01 -6.30
C SER A 269 9.88 -1.98 -7.01
N CYS A 270 9.37 -0.77 -7.26
CA CYS A 270 10.12 0.31 -7.91
C CYS A 270 11.36 0.70 -7.11
N ALA A 271 11.23 0.85 -5.78
CA ALA A 271 12.37 1.17 -4.93
C ALA A 271 13.46 0.09 -4.98
N GLN A 272 13.07 -1.17 -4.95
CA GLN A 272 14.02 -2.30 -4.99
C GLN A 272 14.66 -2.48 -6.37
N GLU A 273 13.93 -2.25 -7.46
CA GLU A 273 14.50 -2.26 -8.81
C GLU A 273 15.57 -1.19 -8.98
N LEU A 274 15.32 0.03 -8.49
CA LEU A 274 16.28 1.12 -8.56
C LEU A 274 17.50 0.85 -7.69
N LEU A 275 17.31 0.43 -6.43
CA LEU A 275 18.41 0.10 -5.53
C LEU A 275 19.27 -1.06 -6.07
N ALA A 276 18.64 -2.10 -6.62
CA ALA A 276 19.36 -3.22 -7.23
C ALA A 276 20.08 -2.82 -8.52
N ALA A 277 19.53 -1.87 -9.29
CA ALA A 277 20.18 -1.36 -10.49
C ALA A 277 21.46 -0.60 -10.17
N GLU A 278 21.51 0.17 -9.10
CA GLU A 278 22.71 0.89 -8.65
C GLU A 278 23.84 -0.03 -8.20
N GLU A 279 23.51 -1.21 -7.67
CA GLU A 279 24.50 -2.18 -7.24
C GLU A 279 25.18 -2.92 -8.40
N GLN A 280 24.61 -2.86 -9.62
CA GLN A 280 25.09 -3.64 -10.77
C GLN A 280 26.52 -3.34 -11.16
N GLU A 281 27.04 -2.14 -10.92
CA GLU A 281 28.44 -1.80 -11.17
C GLU A 281 29.42 -2.61 -10.32
N LEU A 282 28.97 -3.09 -9.16
CA LEU A 282 29.75 -3.92 -8.25
C LEU A 282 29.73 -5.41 -8.62
N TYR A 283 28.85 -5.82 -9.54
CA TYR A 283 28.64 -7.25 -9.87
C TYR A 283 29.69 -7.87 -10.79
N ILE A 284 30.83 -7.22 -10.96
CA ILE A 284 32.00 -7.72 -11.70
C ILE A 284 32.59 -8.97 -11.02
N LYS A 285 32.57 -9.00 -9.68
CA LYS A 285 33.11 -10.12 -8.89
C LYS A 285 32.00 -10.82 -8.11
N PRO A 286 32.03 -12.16 -8.04
CA PRO A 286 31.10 -12.89 -7.19
C PRO A 286 31.38 -12.57 -5.71
N ALA A 287 30.31 -12.41 -4.94
CA ALA A 287 30.38 -12.26 -3.49
C ALA A 287 29.71 -13.45 -2.80
N ARG A 288 30.16 -13.79 -1.59
CA ARG A 288 29.48 -14.78 -0.74
C ARG A 288 28.30 -14.15 -0.02
N GLU A 289 27.34 -13.64 -0.81
CA GLU A 289 26.15 -12.95 -0.32
C GLU A 289 24.88 -13.61 -0.85
N ILE A 290 23.84 -13.61 -0.03
CA ILE A 290 22.47 -13.92 -0.46
C ILE A 290 21.67 -12.63 -0.36
N LEU A 291 21.23 -12.12 -1.52
CA LEU A 291 20.44 -10.89 -1.60
C LEU A 291 18.97 -11.22 -1.34
N ILE A 292 18.39 -10.54 -0.34
CA ILE A 292 16.97 -10.68 0.03
C ILE A 292 16.18 -9.56 -0.61
N LEU A 293 15.22 -9.92 -1.45
CA LEU A 293 14.36 -9.03 -2.21
C LEU A 293 12.89 -9.22 -1.81
N GLY A 294 12.11 -8.15 -1.92
CA GLY A 294 10.69 -8.15 -1.54
C GLY A 294 10.44 -7.78 -0.09
N TYR A 295 11.49 -7.60 0.73
CA TYR A 295 11.32 -7.16 2.10
C TYR A 295 11.04 -5.66 2.18
N SER A 296 10.00 -5.32 2.92
CA SER A 296 9.70 -3.98 3.43
C SER A 296 8.84 -4.17 4.69
N PRO A 297 8.98 -3.37 5.74
CA PRO A 297 8.17 -3.48 6.95
C PRO A 297 6.65 -3.45 6.69
N ILE A 298 6.19 -2.60 5.77
CA ILE A 298 4.76 -2.52 5.42
C ILE A 298 4.22 -3.81 4.76
N LEU A 299 5.06 -4.57 4.07
CA LEU A 299 4.67 -5.83 3.43
C LEU A 299 4.90 -7.05 4.30
N CYS A 300 6.01 -7.05 5.04
CA CYS A 300 6.55 -8.23 5.67
C CYS A 300 6.61 -8.15 7.20
N GLY A 301 6.29 -7.00 7.80
CA GLY A 301 6.51 -6.79 9.23
C GLY A 301 8.00 -6.70 9.62
N GLU A 302 8.35 -7.12 10.82
CA GLU A 302 9.70 -6.93 11.37
C GLU A 302 10.73 -7.95 10.85
N LYS A 303 12.01 -7.53 10.77
CA LYS A 303 13.13 -8.38 10.28
C LYS A 303 13.39 -9.60 11.17
N GLU A 304 13.02 -9.53 12.44
CA GLU A 304 13.23 -10.55 13.47
C GLU A 304 12.58 -11.88 13.10
N GLN A 305 11.46 -11.86 12.37
CA GLN A 305 10.81 -13.07 11.87
C GLN A 305 11.70 -13.91 10.92
N TYR A 306 12.69 -13.29 10.28
CA TYR A 306 13.66 -13.97 9.39
C TYR A 306 14.87 -14.53 10.14
N ALA A 307 15.00 -14.32 11.45
CA ALA A 307 16.21 -14.64 12.24
C ALA A 307 16.71 -16.08 12.03
N GLU A 308 15.82 -17.08 11.97
CA GLU A 308 16.17 -18.48 11.74
C GLU A 308 16.79 -18.69 10.33
N CYS A 309 16.18 -18.08 9.32
CA CYS A 309 16.68 -18.13 7.94
C CYS A 309 18.03 -17.43 7.80
N LEU A 310 18.17 -16.23 8.40
CA LEU A 310 19.41 -15.45 8.37
C LEU A 310 20.55 -16.20 9.08
N ALA A 311 20.26 -16.82 10.24
CA ALA A 311 21.23 -17.65 10.95
C ALA A 311 21.68 -18.85 10.13
N TYR A 312 20.76 -19.51 9.44
CA TYR A 312 21.09 -20.64 8.56
C TYR A 312 21.98 -20.21 7.39
N ILE A 313 21.66 -19.10 6.72
CA ILE A 313 22.49 -18.52 5.64
C ILE A 313 23.93 -18.30 6.13
N ARG A 314 24.08 -17.68 7.30
CA ARG A 314 25.42 -17.44 7.90
C ARG A 314 26.15 -18.76 8.22
N SER A 315 25.44 -19.78 8.66
CA SER A 315 26.04 -21.10 8.92
C SER A 315 26.62 -21.77 7.68
N LEU A 316 26.16 -21.40 6.49
CA LEU A 316 26.70 -21.84 5.20
C LEU A 316 27.90 -21.00 4.72
N GLY A 317 28.29 -19.98 5.47
CA GLY A 317 29.39 -19.05 5.14
C GLY A 317 28.99 -17.98 4.11
N TYR A 318 27.70 -17.66 3.99
CA TYR A 318 27.18 -16.57 3.21
C TYR A 318 26.67 -15.44 4.11
N GLU A 319 26.79 -14.18 3.66
CA GLU A 319 26.19 -13.05 4.35
C GLU A 319 24.79 -12.76 3.77
N PRO A 320 23.74 -12.82 4.58
CA PRO A 320 22.41 -12.38 4.15
C PRO A 320 22.36 -10.85 4.12
N ARG A 321 21.89 -10.31 3.02
CA ARG A 321 21.84 -8.86 2.78
C ARG A 321 20.48 -8.46 2.21
N PHE A 322 19.86 -7.44 2.77
CA PHE A 322 18.69 -6.81 2.19
C PHE A 322 19.12 -5.77 1.13
N VAL A 323 18.29 -5.58 0.10
CA VAL A 323 18.57 -4.57 -0.93
C VAL A 323 18.68 -3.18 -0.29
N GLY A 324 19.62 -2.36 -0.78
CA GLY A 324 19.94 -1.05 -0.18
C GLY A 324 20.98 -1.09 0.94
N GLU A 325 21.35 -2.28 1.47
CA GLU A 325 22.52 -2.44 2.33
C GLU A 325 23.80 -2.55 1.47
N LYS A 326 24.96 -2.26 2.04
CA LYS A 326 26.23 -2.22 1.29
C LYS A 326 26.53 -3.55 0.61
N ALA A 327 26.61 -3.54 -0.72
CA ALA A 327 26.94 -4.69 -1.54
C ALA A 327 28.46 -4.94 -1.59
N GLY A 328 28.86 -6.22 -1.52
CA GLY A 328 30.26 -6.66 -1.71
C GLY A 328 30.54 -7.14 -3.13
N GLY A 329 29.54 -7.44 -3.92
CA GLY A 329 29.65 -7.91 -5.30
C GLY A 329 28.39 -8.61 -5.79
N ARG A 330 28.53 -9.43 -6.86
CA ARG A 330 27.43 -10.21 -7.40
C ARG A 330 26.98 -11.28 -6.39
N PRO A 331 25.72 -11.28 -5.95
CA PRO A 331 25.24 -12.28 -4.98
C PRO A 331 25.24 -13.70 -5.56
N ALA A 332 25.42 -14.67 -4.69
CA ALA A 332 25.35 -16.09 -5.07
C ALA A 332 23.91 -16.56 -5.31
N LEU A 333 22.94 -15.89 -4.68
CA LEU A 333 21.53 -16.22 -4.75
C LEU A 333 20.69 -14.95 -4.47
N CYS A 334 19.57 -14.80 -5.17
CA CYS A 334 18.49 -13.89 -4.77
C CYS A 334 17.37 -14.68 -4.11
N TRP A 335 17.08 -14.39 -2.85
CA TRP A 335 15.91 -14.92 -2.13
C TRP A 335 14.80 -13.88 -2.12
N VAL A 336 13.68 -14.20 -2.76
CA VAL A 336 12.51 -13.31 -2.88
C VAL A 336 11.48 -13.73 -1.83
N VAL A 337 11.09 -12.78 -0.97
CA VAL A 337 10.23 -13.03 0.20
C VAL A 337 8.80 -12.47 0.06
N SER A 338 8.57 -11.59 -0.90
CA SER A 338 7.24 -11.08 -1.27
C SER A 338 7.15 -10.81 -2.76
N THR A 339 5.94 -10.59 -3.24
CA THR A 339 5.67 -10.31 -4.66
C THR A 339 6.43 -9.09 -5.18
N ALA A 340 6.68 -8.08 -4.34
CA ALA A 340 7.39 -6.86 -4.71
C ALA A 340 8.84 -7.11 -5.18
N GLY A 341 9.51 -8.15 -4.69
CA GLY A 341 10.90 -8.46 -5.05
C GLY A 341 11.08 -9.15 -6.40
N ILE A 342 9.99 -9.62 -7.05
CA ILE A 342 10.08 -10.47 -8.24
C ILE A 342 10.68 -9.74 -9.44
N ALA A 343 10.34 -8.45 -9.63
CA ALA A 343 10.81 -7.69 -10.79
C ALA A 343 12.33 -7.46 -10.73
N ALA A 344 12.85 -6.95 -9.60
CA ALA A 344 14.29 -6.80 -9.38
C ALA A 344 15.05 -8.12 -9.50
N ALA A 345 14.52 -9.20 -8.90
CA ALA A 345 15.13 -10.52 -8.97
C ALA A 345 15.27 -11.04 -10.41
N ARG A 346 14.24 -10.86 -11.24
CA ARG A 346 14.28 -11.27 -12.64
C ARG A 346 15.36 -10.56 -13.43
N VAL A 347 15.51 -9.23 -13.25
CA VAL A 347 16.59 -8.48 -13.89
C VAL A 347 17.95 -9.04 -13.52
N LEU A 348 18.17 -9.38 -12.25
CA LEU A 348 19.44 -9.96 -11.79
C LEU A 348 19.69 -11.37 -12.35
N ASN A 349 18.64 -12.17 -12.45
CA ASN A 349 18.73 -13.51 -13.04
C ASN A 349 19.05 -13.45 -14.55
N GLU A 350 18.33 -12.63 -15.29
CA GLU A 350 18.50 -12.51 -16.75
C GLU A 350 19.85 -11.89 -17.13
N LYS A 351 20.29 -10.85 -16.41
CA LYS A 351 21.45 -10.04 -16.77
C LYS A 351 22.77 -10.59 -16.20
N TYR A 352 22.72 -11.18 -15.00
CA TYR A 352 23.90 -11.62 -14.26
C TYR A 352 23.91 -13.10 -13.93
N ALA A 353 22.94 -13.85 -14.43
CA ALA A 353 22.78 -15.29 -14.18
C ALA A 353 22.73 -15.64 -12.67
N VAL A 354 22.19 -14.76 -11.83
CA VAL A 354 22.03 -15.02 -10.39
C VAL A 354 20.83 -15.95 -10.20
N PRO A 355 21.00 -17.12 -9.53
CA PRO A 355 19.87 -18.01 -9.23
C PRO A 355 18.80 -17.32 -8.39
N LEU A 356 17.53 -17.76 -8.54
CA LEU A 356 16.42 -17.21 -7.78
C LEU A 356 15.73 -18.27 -6.93
N LEU A 357 15.41 -17.92 -5.70
CA LEU A 357 14.54 -18.67 -4.82
C LEU A 357 13.33 -17.82 -4.42
N LEU A 358 12.16 -18.11 -5.00
CA LEU A 358 10.90 -17.44 -4.68
C LEU A 358 10.18 -18.27 -3.62
N SER A 359 10.25 -17.83 -2.37
CA SER A 359 9.68 -18.62 -1.28
C SER A 359 9.49 -17.83 0.01
N CYS A 360 8.40 -18.15 0.70
CA CYS A 360 8.13 -17.74 2.08
C CYS A 360 8.04 -19.06 2.89
N PRO A 361 9.14 -19.51 3.54
CA PRO A 361 9.16 -20.81 4.22
C PRO A 361 8.42 -20.77 5.54
N VAL A 362 7.25 -21.37 5.59
CA VAL A 362 6.42 -21.53 6.80
C VAL A 362 6.32 -23.00 7.20
N GLY A 363 6.59 -23.29 8.46
CA GLY A 363 6.55 -24.64 9.00
C GLY A 363 7.79 -25.51 8.69
N GLU A 364 7.88 -26.67 9.33
CA GLU A 364 9.08 -27.50 9.30
C GLU A 364 9.40 -28.06 7.91
N HIS A 365 8.38 -28.50 7.16
CA HIS A 365 8.56 -29.04 5.83
C HIS A 365 9.09 -27.98 4.85
N ALA A 366 8.45 -26.80 4.81
CA ALA A 366 8.87 -25.70 3.94
C ALA A 366 10.28 -25.22 4.31
N MET A 367 10.61 -25.12 5.60
CA MET A 367 11.95 -24.77 6.08
C MET A 367 13.01 -25.81 5.65
N LYS A 368 12.69 -27.09 5.70
CA LYS A 368 13.60 -28.16 5.23
C LYS A 368 13.85 -28.03 3.72
N MET A 369 12.80 -27.83 2.93
CA MET A 369 12.92 -27.63 1.49
C MET A 369 13.67 -26.34 1.14
N TRP A 370 13.39 -25.25 1.84
CA TRP A 370 14.08 -23.99 1.66
C TRP A 370 15.58 -24.11 1.92
N ARG A 371 15.99 -24.76 3.03
CA ARG A 371 17.40 -25.01 3.35
C ARG A 371 18.10 -25.81 2.27
N LYS A 372 17.46 -26.86 1.77
CA LYS A 372 17.98 -27.67 0.66
C LYS A 372 18.16 -26.80 -0.60
N ASN A 373 17.14 -26.03 -0.97
CA ASN A 373 17.19 -25.17 -2.15
C ASN A 373 18.28 -24.08 -2.04
N VAL A 374 18.43 -23.43 -0.88
CA VAL A 374 19.50 -22.46 -0.64
C VAL A 374 20.88 -23.09 -0.85
N GLN A 375 21.12 -24.26 -0.24
CA GLN A 375 22.40 -24.95 -0.35
C GLN A 375 22.72 -25.37 -1.79
N GLU A 376 21.74 -25.88 -2.53
CA GLU A 376 21.93 -26.33 -3.91
C GLU A 376 22.12 -25.16 -4.87
N LEU A 377 21.30 -24.08 -4.75
CA LEU A 377 21.36 -22.92 -5.61
C LEU A 377 22.64 -22.09 -5.40
N CYS A 378 23.12 -21.96 -4.18
CA CYS A 378 24.38 -21.26 -3.90
C CYS A 378 25.61 -21.97 -4.52
N ASN A 379 25.49 -23.25 -4.83
CA ASN A 379 26.54 -24.05 -5.50
C ASN A 379 26.25 -24.23 -7.00
N SER A 380 25.17 -23.66 -7.53
CA SER A 380 24.81 -23.75 -8.94
C SER A 380 25.51 -22.67 -9.76
N GLU A 381 26.02 -23.03 -10.92
CA GLU A 381 26.57 -22.07 -11.90
C GLU A 381 25.48 -21.59 -12.89
N ASN A 382 24.26 -22.09 -12.76
CA ASN A 382 23.15 -21.80 -13.66
C ASN A 382 22.18 -20.77 -13.07
N ASN A 383 21.49 -20.02 -13.93
CA ASN A 383 20.43 -19.07 -13.59
C ASN A 383 19.10 -19.76 -13.22
N GLU A 384 19.16 -20.80 -12.40
CA GLU A 384 18.01 -21.60 -12.01
C GLU A 384 17.00 -20.80 -11.19
N ILE A 385 15.71 -21.01 -11.45
CA ILE A 385 14.62 -20.38 -10.69
C ILE A 385 13.85 -21.49 -9.98
N ARG A 386 13.89 -21.47 -8.64
CA ARG A 386 13.07 -22.35 -7.80
C ARG A 386 11.96 -21.59 -7.10
N ARG A 387 10.83 -22.26 -6.93
CA ARG A 387 9.61 -21.69 -6.33
C ARG A 387 9.07 -22.64 -5.28
N LEU A 388 8.68 -22.10 -4.14
CA LEU A 388 7.88 -22.83 -3.17
C LEU A 388 6.41 -22.61 -3.53
N CYS A 389 5.72 -23.64 -3.95
CA CYS A 389 4.29 -23.62 -4.24
C CYS A 389 3.64 -24.83 -3.59
N ILE A 390 2.33 -24.79 -3.46
CA ILE A 390 1.53 -25.98 -3.15
C ILE A 390 1.71 -26.96 -4.29
N HIS A 391 2.34 -28.09 -3.98
CA HIS A 391 2.45 -29.20 -4.92
C HIS A 391 1.40 -30.25 -4.59
N ASN A 392 0.96 -30.99 -5.61
CA ASN A 392 0.11 -32.16 -5.41
C ASN A 392 0.97 -33.29 -4.81
N TYR A 393 1.29 -33.17 -3.52
CA TYR A 393 1.83 -34.29 -2.77
C TYR A 393 0.69 -35.28 -2.53
N SER A 394 1.00 -36.58 -2.51
CA SER A 394 0.07 -37.65 -2.12
C SER A 394 -0.12 -37.69 -0.59
N ILE A 395 -0.46 -36.53 -0.03
CA ILE A 395 -0.84 -36.39 1.39
C ILE A 395 -2.33 -36.67 1.47
N GLU A 396 -2.73 -37.51 2.41
CA GLU A 396 -4.14 -37.81 2.63
C GLU A 396 -4.87 -36.57 3.13
N GLU A 397 -5.99 -36.26 2.49
CA GLU A 397 -6.88 -35.18 2.95
C GLU A 397 -7.52 -35.60 4.28
N THR A 398 -7.20 -34.84 5.33
CA THR A 398 -7.73 -35.10 6.68
C THR A 398 -8.78 -34.10 7.10
N ASP A 399 -8.88 -32.95 6.41
CA ASP A 399 -9.79 -31.88 6.71
C ASP A 399 -10.39 -31.28 5.44
N LYS A 400 -11.73 -31.18 5.40
CA LYS A 400 -12.49 -30.69 4.24
C LYS A 400 -12.89 -29.21 4.33
N ARG A 401 -12.47 -28.52 5.40
CA ARG A 401 -12.78 -27.09 5.55
C ARG A 401 -12.12 -26.27 4.47
N LYS A 402 -12.83 -25.27 3.99
CA LYS A 402 -12.34 -24.30 3.01
C LYS A 402 -11.60 -23.19 3.73
N LEU A 403 -10.35 -22.97 3.35
CA LEU A 403 -9.49 -21.93 3.91
C LEU A 403 -9.30 -20.80 2.91
N LEU A 404 -9.53 -19.57 3.34
CA LEU A 404 -9.27 -18.35 2.57
C LEU A 404 -8.11 -17.57 3.21
N PHE A 405 -7.09 -17.25 2.42
CA PHE A 405 -5.96 -16.42 2.83
C PHE A 405 -5.97 -15.11 2.05
N ILE A 406 -5.96 -13.97 2.75
CA ILE A 406 -5.97 -12.65 2.12
C ILE A 406 -4.69 -11.89 2.51
N GLY A 407 -3.86 -11.54 1.51
CA GLY A 407 -2.58 -10.86 1.72
C GLY A 407 -1.66 -10.89 0.51
N ASP A 408 -0.35 -10.72 0.74
CA ASP A 408 0.65 -10.89 -0.32
C ASP A 408 0.65 -12.34 -0.84
N PRO A 409 0.56 -12.56 -2.17
CA PRO A 409 0.42 -13.90 -2.73
C PRO A 409 1.55 -14.87 -2.36
N MET A 410 2.79 -14.39 -2.21
CA MET A 410 3.90 -15.27 -1.84
C MET A 410 3.87 -15.67 -0.36
N GLN A 411 3.49 -14.74 0.51
CA GLN A 411 3.39 -15.00 1.95
C GLN A 411 2.20 -15.91 2.25
N THR A 412 1.04 -15.62 1.67
CA THR A 412 -0.16 -16.45 1.81
C THR A 412 0.03 -17.84 1.20
N MET A 413 0.79 -17.97 0.10
CA MET A 413 1.19 -19.27 -0.46
C MET A 413 2.04 -20.07 0.52
N GLY A 414 2.94 -19.43 1.27
CA GLY A 414 3.74 -20.09 2.30
C GLY A 414 2.89 -20.66 3.44
N LEU A 415 1.91 -19.88 3.91
CA LEU A 415 0.95 -20.32 4.93
C LEU A 415 0.07 -21.47 4.44
N ALA A 416 -0.50 -21.31 3.25
CA ALA A 416 -1.33 -22.34 2.63
C ALA A 416 -0.55 -23.65 2.41
N HIS A 417 0.72 -23.56 1.98
CA HIS A 417 1.60 -24.72 1.85
C HIS A 417 1.80 -25.46 3.19
N ALA A 418 1.98 -24.71 4.29
CA ALA A 418 2.11 -25.31 5.61
C ALA A 418 0.86 -26.10 6.02
N LEU A 419 -0.33 -25.52 5.83
CA LEU A 419 -1.60 -26.21 6.16
C LEU A 419 -1.94 -27.32 5.15
N TRP A 420 -1.52 -27.22 3.91
CA TRP A 420 -1.65 -28.33 2.94
C TRP A 420 -0.94 -29.60 3.42
N HIS A 421 0.25 -29.46 3.99
CA HIS A 421 0.98 -30.57 4.59
C HIS A 421 0.34 -31.16 5.84
N GLU A 422 -0.60 -30.43 6.44
CA GLU A 422 -1.41 -30.90 7.58
C GLU A 422 -2.74 -31.52 7.14
N GLY A 423 -2.98 -31.69 5.83
CA GLY A 423 -4.18 -32.31 5.27
C GLY A 423 -5.32 -31.35 4.91
N PHE A 424 -5.09 -30.03 4.90
CA PHE A 424 -6.07 -29.05 4.45
C PHE A 424 -5.88 -28.79 2.95
N HIS A 425 -6.71 -29.37 2.09
CA HIS A 425 -6.53 -29.29 0.65
C HIS A 425 -7.47 -28.29 -0.05
N HIS A 426 -8.47 -27.74 0.65
CA HIS A 426 -9.36 -26.72 0.11
C HIS A 426 -8.87 -25.33 0.50
N VAL A 427 -7.83 -24.84 -0.20
CA VAL A 427 -7.23 -23.52 0.06
C VAL A 427 -7.50 -22.58 -1.11
N GLN A 428 -7.83 -21.34 -0.81
CA GLN A 428 -7.97 -20.24 -1.75
C GLN A 428 -7.12 -19.07 -1.28
N LEU A 429 -6.35 -18.48 -2.21
CA LEU A 429 -5.58 -17.27 -1.96
C LEU A 429 -6.31 -16.08 -2.59
N ALA A 430 -6.35 -14.97 -1.88
CA ALA A 430 -6.86 -13.71 -2.40
C ALA A 430 -5.92 -12.56 -2.08
N THR A 431 -5.89 -11.57 -2.94
CA THR A 431 -5.22 -10.29 -2.69
C THR A 431 -6.12 -9.15 -3.11
N LEU A 432 -6.10 -8.04 -2.36
CA LEU A 432 -6.82 -6.84 -2.74
C LEU A 432 -5.96 -6.02 -3.71
N CYS A 433 -6.54 -5.58 -4.82
CA CYS A 433 -5.82 -4.75 -5.78
C CYS A 433 -6.79 -3.94 -6.64
N THR A 434 -6.64 -2.64 -6.63
CA THR A 434 -7.48 -1.71 -7.40
C THR A 434 -6.75 -1.09 -8.60
N ASP A 435 -5.44 -1.27 -8.72
CA ASP A 435 -4.62 -0.69 -9.79
C ASP A 435 -4.03 -1.74 -10.74
N VAL A 436 -3.63 -1.29 -11.92
CA VAL A 436 -3.14 -2.16 -13.01
C VAL A 436 -1.69 -2.59 -12.77
N ALA A 437 -0.86 -1.72 -12.20
CA ALA A 437 0.57 -1.97 -12.02
C ALA A 437 0.80 -3.06 -10.98
N SER A 438 0.18 -2.95 -9.81
CA SER A 438 0.24 -3.96 -8.76
C SER A 438 -0.41 -5.28 -9.20
N ARG A 439 -1.52 -5.22 -9.95
CA ARG A 439 -2.15 -6.41 -10.52
C ARG A 439 -1.20 -7.21 -11.43
N LYS A 440 -0.37 -6.51 -12.23
CA LYS A 440 0.66 -7.16 -13.05
C LYS A 440 1.75 -7.84 -12.20
N LEU A 441 2.11 -7.26 -11.07
CA LEU A 441 3.08 -7.84 -10.14
C LEU A 441 2.49 -9.09 -9.47
N TYR A 442 1.28 -9.03 -8.93
CA TYR A 442 0.63 -10.16 -8.27
C TYR A 442 0.49 -11.38 -9.18
N ARG A 443 0.19 -11.17 -10.46
CA ARG A 443 0.12 -12.27 -11.44
C ARG A 443 1.46 -12.98 -11.71
N LYS A 444 2.59 -12.39 -11.32
CA LYS A 444 3.92 -13.01 -11.44
C LYS A 444 4.27 -13.91 -10.25
N ALA A 445 3.48 -13.86 -9.17
CA ALA A 445 3.72 -14.69 -7.99
C ALA A 445 3.62 -16.18 -8.32
N PRO A 446 4.39 -17.05 -7.65
CA PRO A 446 4.30 -18.50 -7.82
C PRO A 446 2.88 -19.01 -7.58
N GLY A 447 2.34 -19.78 -8.53
CA GLY A 447 1.00 -20.38 -8.43
C GLY A 447 -0.17 -19.38 -8.57
N ALA A 448 0.09 -18.12 -8.95
CA ALA A 448 -0.96 -17.11 -9.10
C ALA A 448 -2.02 -17.49 -10.15
N ASP A 449 -1.61 -18.16 -11.21
CA ASP A 449 -2.49 -18.64 -12.27
C ASP A 449 -3.50 -19.72 -11.80
N LYS A 450 -3.16 -20.46 -10.76
CA LYS A 450 -3.98 -21.57 -10.25
C LYS A 450 -4.72 -21.25 -8.94
N TRP A 451 -4.12 -20.47 -8.05
CA TRP A 451 -4.57 -20.35 -6.67
C TRP A 451 -5.04 -18.95 -6.27
N LEU A 452 -4.62 -17.90 -7.02
CA LEU A 452 -4.84 -16.52 -6.62
C LEU A 452 -6.08 -15.91 -7.27
N ILE A 453 -6.95 -15.34 -6.45
CA ILE A 453 -8.01 -14.42 -6.88
C ILE A 453 -7.58 -12.99 -6.54
N ILE A 454 -7.62 -12.10 -7.53
CA ILE A 454 -7.41 -10.67 -7.32
C ILE A 454 -8.76 -9.99 -7.15
N VAL A 455 -8.99 -9.45 -5.96
CA VAL A 455 -10.25 -8.84 -5.53
C VAL A 455 -10.17 -7.33 -5.65
N ASP A 456 -11.12 -6.73 -6.35
CA ASP A 456 -11.21 -5.28 -6.57
C ASP A 456 -12.54 -4.67 -6.10
N SER A 457 -13.43 -5.48 -5.53
CA SER A 457 -14.73 -5.04 -5.04
C SER A 457 -15.13 -5.72 -3.74
N LEU A 458 -15.94 -5.02 -2.94
CA LEU A 458 -16.43 -5.56 -1.67
C LEU A 458 -17.32 -6.79 -1.89
N THR A 459 -18.16 -6.78 -2.93
CA THR A 459 -19.04 -7.91 -3.26
C THR A 459 -18.24 -9.17 -3.57
N ALA A 460 -17.21 -9.05 -4.41
CA ALA A 460 -16.35 -10.19 -4.73
C ALA A 460 -15.60 -10.72 -3.48
N LEU A 461 -15.22 -9.83 -2.55
CA LEU A 461 -14.64 -10.24 -1.28
C LEU A 461 -15.67 -10.96 -0.39
N GLN A 462 -16.89 -10.45 -0.34
CA GLN A 462 -17.97 -11.02 0.46
C GLN A 462 -18.30 -12.45 0.01
N ASP A 463 -18.42 -12.69 -1.30
CA ASP A 463 -18.68 -14.01 -1.86
C ASP A 463 -17.61 -15.04 -1.43
N LEU A 464 -16.32 -14.64 -1.47
CA LEU A 464 -15.21 -15.50 -1.04
C LEU A 464 -15.22 -15.73 0.48
N TRP A 465 -15.56 -14.70 1.25
CA TRP A 465 -15.60 -14.73 2.70
C TRP A 465 -16.68 -15.68 3.21
N GLU A 466 -17.87 -15.62 2.63
CA GLU A 466 -19.02 -16.46 3.00
C GLU A 466 -18.83 -17.94 2.58
N ASP A 467 -18.11 -18.19 1.48
CA ASP A 467 -17.79 -19.56 1.04
C ASP A 467 -16.77 -20.26 1.93
N ALA A 468 -15.94 -19.51 2.65
CA ALA A 468 -14.87 -20.05 3.47
C ALA A 468 -15.35 -20.49 4.88
N ASP A 469 -14.77 -21.58 5.39
CA ASP A 469 -14.97 -22.01 6.77
C ASP A 469 -14.04 -21.30 7.75
N ILE A 470 -12.81 -20.98 7.29
CA ILE A 470 -11.79 -20.28 8.05
C ILE A 470 -11.15 -19.22 7.16
N VAL A 471 -11.10 -17.97 7.63
CA VAL A 471 -10.52 -16.85 6.91
C VAL A 471 -9.29 -16.33 7.64
N PHE A 472 -8.16 -16.28 6.96
CA PHE A 472 -6.93 -15.62 7.38
C PHE A 472 -6.85 -14.26 6.70
N ALA A 473 -7.11 -13.21 7.44
CA ALA A 473 -7.18 -11.86 6.90
C ALA A 473 -6.80 -10.81 7.94
N ASP A 474 -6.53 -9.60 7.47
CA ASP A 474 -6.36 -8.44 8.34
C ASP A 474 -7.63 -8.17 9.16
N THR A 475 -7.47 -7.79 10.43
CA THR A 475 -8.58 -7.56 11.37
C THR A 475 -9.53 -6.48 10.85
N LEU A 476 -9.00 -5.47 10.17
CA LEU A 476 -9.82 -4.41 9.57
C LEU A 476 -10.80 -4.95 8.52
N LEU A 477 -10.39 -5.95 7.74
CA LEU A 477 -11.31 -6.61 6.80
C LEU A 477 -12.39 -7.40 7.52
N ALA A 478 -12.05 -8.07 8.62
CA ALA A 478 -13.03 -8.79 9.41
C ALA A 478 -14.10 -7.84 10.00
N ASP A 479 -13.68 -6.67 10.47
CA ASP A 479 -14.58 -5.64 10.97
C ASP A 479 -15.54 -5.13 9.88
N ILE A 480 -15.00 -4.90 8.66
CA ILE A 480 -15.80 -4.50 7.50
C ILE A 480 -16.79 -5.61 7.12
N MET A 481 -16.34 -6.87 7.02
CA MET A 481 -17.21 -7.99 6.69
C MET A 481 -18.34 -8.16 7.71
N SER A 482 -18.04 -8.05 8.99
CA SER A 482 -19.05 -8.04 10.04
C SER A 482 -20.06 -6.89 9.87
N SER A 483 -19.59 -5.70 9.48
CA SER A 483 -20.43 -4.52 9.28
C SER A 483 -21.43 -4.68 8.12
N VAL A 484 -21.05 -5.44 7.09
CA VAL A 484 -21.94 -5.74 5.94
C VAL A 484 -22.76 -7.00 6.14
N GLY A 485 -22.70 -7.60 7.34
CA GLY A 485 -23.49 -8.78 7.69
C GLY A 485 -22.95 -10.10 7.11
N ALA A 486 -21.73 -10.12 6.60
CA ALA A 486 -21.09 -11.35 6.17
C ALA A 486 -20.75 -12.23 7.38
N GLU A 487 -21.36 -13.40 7.43
CA GLU A 487 -21.11 -14.35 8.52
C GLU A 487 -19.71 -14.97 8.40
N THR A 488 -18.92 -14.85 9.44
CA THR A 488 -17.60 -15.50 9.54
C THR A 488 -17.71 -16.69 10.47
N LYS A 489 -17.46 -17.89 9.96
CA LYS A 489 -17.43 -19.10 10.80
C LYS A 489 -16.22 -19.05 11.74
N LYS A 490 -15.03 -18.74 11.21
CA LYS A 490 -13.81 -18.55 12.01
C LYS A 490 -12.85 -17.57 11.31
N HIS A 491 -12.49 -16.47 11.97
CA HIS A 491 -11.46 -15.52 11.52
C HIS A 491 -10.17 -15.71 12.32
N ILE A 492 -9.04 -15.75 11.62
CA ILE A 492 -7.69 -15.78 12.17
C ILE A 492 -6.96 -14.53 11.70
N PRO A 493 -6.55 -13.64 12.61
CA PRO A 493 -5.86 -12.41 12.23
C PRO A 493 -4.58 -12.68 11.45
N LEU A 494 -4.48 -12.07 10.28
CA LEU A 494 -3.29 -12.03 9.44
C LEU A 494 -3.03 -10.57 9.07
N PRO A 495 -2.34 -9.81 9.95
CA PRO A 495 -2.09 -8.39 9.72
C PRO A 495 -1.30 -8.16 8.44
N TRP A 496 -1.75 -7.21 7.63
CA TRP A 496 -1.06 -6.82 6.40
C TRP A 496 -1.04 -5.29 6.27
N GLY A 497 0.17 -4.69 6.33
CA GLY A 497 0.33 -3.24 6.36
C GLY A 497 -0.23 -2.51 5.15
N VAL A 498 -0.40 -3.20 4.02
CA VAL A 498 -1.08 -2.63 2.84
C VAL A 498 -2.55 -2.31 3.13
N ILE A 499 -3.20 -3.06 4.02
CA ILE A 499 -4.58 -2.84 4.45
C ILE A 499 -4.60 -1.94 5.68
N SER A 500 -4.08 -2.40 6.80
CA SER A 500 -4.22 -1.72 8.10
C SER A 500 -3.09 -0.74 8.42
N GLY A 501 -2.14 -0.56 7.49
CA GLY A 501 -1.07 0.41 7.64
C GLY A 501 -0.26 0.20 8.92
N ARG A 502 -0.05 1.28 9.64
CA ARG A 502 0.72 1.32 10.88
C ARG A 502 0.19 0.38 11.98
N SER A 503 -1.12 0.14 12.01
CA SER A 503 -1.75 -0.73 13.01
C SER A 503 -1.32 -2.19 12.89
N ALA A 504 -1.04 -2.68 11.67
CA ALA A 504 -0.55 -4.04 11.45
C ALA A 504 0.85 -4.27 12.04
N CYS A 505 1.70 -3.26 11.96
CA CYS A 505 3.09 -3.36 12.40
C CYS A 505 3.25 -3.45 13.92
N THR A 506 2.27 -2.94 14.69
CA THR A 506 2.28 -2.98 16.17
C THR A 506 1.79 -4.30 16.75
N ALA A 507 1.16 -5.16 15.94
CA ALA A 507 0.54 -6.40 16.41
C ALA A 507 1.52 -7.58 16.61
N GLY A 508 2.82 -7.40 16.36
CA GLY A 508 3.86 -8.41 16.65
C GLY A 508 3.72 -9.74 15.89
N SER A 509 3.03 -9.75 14.77
CA SER A 509 2.70 -10.95 14.02
C SER A 509 3.75 -11.28 12.95
N GLY A 510 4.76 -12.03 13.36
CA GLY A 510 5.63 -12.69 12.38
C GLY A 510 4.89 -13.86 11.70
N VAL A 511 4.86 -13.85 10.36
CA VAL A 511 4.24 -14.92 9.55
C VAL A 511 5.21 -16.05 9.24
N LEU A 512 6.49 -15.94 9.62
CA LEU A 512 7.55 -16.87 9.27
C LEU A 512 8.09 -17.66 10.47
N GLY A 513 8.52 -18.88 10.21
CA GLY A 513 9.23 -19.73 11.17
C GLY A 513 8.55 -21.07 11.45
N LYS A 514 9.27 -21.97 12.13
CA LYS A 514 8.79 -23.33 12.46
C LYS A 514 7.56 -23.34 13.36
N ASN A 515 7.53 -22.45 14.35
CA ASN A 515 6.51 -22.44 15.39
C ASN A 515 5.14 -21.99 14.90
N ILE A 516 5.07 -21.26 13.78
CA ILE A 516 3.81 -20.73 13.26
C ILE A 516 2.93 -21.87 12.72
N ALA A 517 3.49 -22.89 12.09
CA ALA A 517 2.69 -24.04 11.64
C ALA A 517 2.00 -24.75 12.82
N GLU A 518 2.66 -24.90 13.98
CA GLU A 518 2.06 -25.47 15.17
C GLU A 518 0.99 -24.54 15.78
N GLN A 519 1.25 -23.23 15.81
CA GLN A 519 0.25 -22.25 16.22
C GLN A 519 -0.95 -22.23 15.28
N LEU A 520 -0.74 -22.29 13.97
CA LEU A 520 -1.81 -22.38 12.98
C LEU A 520 -2.62 -23.67 13.16
N LYS A 521 -1.99 -24.81 13.46
CA LYS A 521 -2.70 -26.06 13.76
C LYS A 521 -3.62 -25.92 14.98
N LEU A 522 -3.13 -25.26 16.03
CA LEU A 522 -3.93 -25.01 17.25
C LEU A 522 -5.07 -24.01 16.99
N LEU A 523 -4.84 -23.02 16.13
CA LEU A 523 -5.84 -22.04 15.77
C LEU A 523 -6.89 -22.59 14.80
N VAL A 524 -6.51 -23.55 13.97
CA VAL A 524 -7.41 -24.20 12.99
C VAL A 524 -8.21 -25.33 13.63
N LYS A 525 -7.68 -26.00 14.64
CA LYS A 525 -8.42 -26.97 15.45
C LYS A 525 -9.46 -26.30 16.34
#